data_539ad02fb23c32c135e7984b59fc568f
#
_entry.id   539ad02fb23c32c135e7984b59fc568f
#
_cell.length_a   1.000
_cell.length_b   1.000
_cell.length_c   1.000
_cell.angle_alpha   90.00
_cell.angle_beta   90.00
_cell.angle_gamma   90.00
#
_symmetry.space_group_name_H-M   'P 1'
#
loop_
_entity.id
_entity.type
_entity.pdbx_description
1 polymer ?
#
loop_
_entity_poly.entity_id
_entity_poly.type
_entity_poly.pdbx_seq_one_letter_code
_entity_poly.pdbx_strand_id
1 'polypeptide(L)'
;MWHTHRTRADLLADGLSGRQITAAVKAGELIRARRDRYLPADAPDEVVRAVRVGGRLTCLSLLRLHEVFVLTNSRLHVQLAPRMSRMRSPHDRSHRLNLAKLHGTRLHWLAPREDAGAATCASVVVALAHAVLCQAPRAAIASIDSAVNKGLIQTEDVATIFDILPAKYEVLRSLVDGRAQSGPETLVRLMLLGLGCTVDLQVEFDGVGFVDIVANGWLVVECDSRQHHADWDQRVKDYTRDLRLAQRGFAVLRLTAKDIMERPDEVLSALRGLVATRGRHSSRSRAIAAKGRSVRSQSRS
;
A
#
# COMPACT_ATOMS: atom_id res chain seq x y z
N MET A 1 -12.35 -20.87 -9.05
CA MET A 1 -11.25 -20.60 -8.07
C MET A 1 -9.91 -20.72 -8.77
N TRP A 2 -9.21 -19.64 -8.98
CA TRP A 2 -7.99 -19.53 -9.78
C TRP A 2 -6.67 -19.64 -8.98
N HIS A 3 -6.73 -19.96 -7.70
CA HIS A 3 -5.55 -20.09 -6.82
C HIS A 3 -4.68 -21.32 -7.13
N THR A 4 -5.22 -22.30 -7.83
CA THR A 4 -4.49 -23.49 -8.28
C THR A 4 -4.60 -23.65 -9.79
N HIS A 5 -3.53 -24.12 -10.42
CA HIS A 5 -3.60 -24.61 -11.80
C HIS A 5 -3.75 -26.13 -11.80
N ARG A 6 -4.42 -26.64 -12.83
CA ARG A 6 -4.58 -28.08 -13.07
C ARG A 6 -3.53 -28.54 -14.09
N THR A 7 -3.00 -29.73 -13.87
CA THR A 7 -2.23 -30.44 -14.92
C THR A 7 -3.16 -31.16 -15.85
N ARG A 8 -2.62 -31.67 -16.98
CA ARG A 8 -3.40 -32.54 -17.84
C ARG A 8 -3.79 -33.86 -17.15
N ALA A 9 -2.90 -34.38 -16.29
CA ALA A 9 -3.16 -35.57 -15.49
C ALA A 9 -4.35 -35.36 -14.54
N ASP A 10 -4.40 -34.22 -13.85
CA ASP A 10 -5.52 -33.88 -12.95
C ASP A 10 -6.85 -33.84 -13.71
N LEU A 11 -6.87 -33.21 -14.89
CA LEU A 11 -8.07 -33.12 -15.71
C LEU A 11 -8.54 -34.49 -16.23
N LEU A 12 -7.59 -35.38 -16.54
CA LEU A 12 -7.90 -36.74 -16.92
C LEU A 12 -8.44 -37.57 -15.74
N ALA A 13 -7.86 -37.39 -14.56
CA ALA A 13 -8.32 -38.02 -13.30
C ALA A 13 -9.75 -37.58 -12.92
N ASP A 14 -10.13 -36.36 -13.29
CA ASP A 14 -11.50 -35.85 -13.12
C ASP A 14 -12.48 -36.38 -14.16
N GLY A 15 -12.04 -37.29 -15.04
CA GLY A 15 -12.90 -37.96 -16.03
C GLY A 15 -12.96 -37.26 -17.39
N LEU A 16 -12.23 -36.15 -17.63
CA LEU A 16 -12.18 -35.53 -18.94
C LEU A 16 -11.28 -36.33 -19.88
N SER A 17 -11.74 -36.63 -21.07
CA SER A 17 -10.90 -37.19 -22.14
C SER A 17 -9.97 -36.09 -22.72
N GLY A 18 -8.89 -36.49 -23.37
CA GLY A 18 -7.99 -35.57 -24.04
C GLY A 18 -8.65 -34.71 -25.14
N ARG A 19 -9.73 -35.25 -25.80
CA ARG A 19 -10.55 -34.51 -26.77
C ARG A 19 -11.39 -33.42 -26.06
N GLN A 20 -12.01 -33.75 -24.95
CA GLN A 20 -12.80 -32.80 -24.14
C GLN A 20 -11.93 -31.67 -23.58
N ILE A 21 -10.73 -31.97 -23.08
CA ILE A 21 -9.79 -30.91 -22.62
C ILE A 21 -9.45 -29.97 -23.79
N THR A 22 -9.22 -30.51 -24.99
CA THR A 22 -8.92 -29.69 -26.17
C THR A 22 -10.12 -28.83 -26.58
N ALA A 23 -11.33 -29.40 -26.54
CA ALA A 23 -12.58 -28.69 -26.84
C ALA A 23 -12.83 -27.57 -25.83
N ALA A 24 -12.71 -27.85 -24.53
CA ALA A 24 -12.88 -26.86 -23.48
C ALA A 24 -11.90 -25.66 -23.60
N VAL A 25 -10.65 -25.93 -23.99
CA VAL A 25 -9.68 -24.87 -24.29
C VAL A 25 -10.08 -24.05 -25.52
N LYS A 26 -10.62 -24.68 -26.57
CA LYS A 26 -11.11 -23.99 -27.78
C LYS A 26 -12.38 -23.18 -27.49
N ALA A 27 -13.25 -23.70 -26.64
CA ALA A 27 -14.48 -23.02 -26.20
C ALA A 27 -14.22 -21.88 -25.20
N GLY A 28 -12.99 -21.75 -24.66
CA GLY A 28 -12.67 -20.74 -23.64
C GLY A 28 -13.10 -21.12 -22.22
N GLU A 29 -13.60 -22.32 -21.99
CA GLU A 29 -13.99 -22.85 -20.68
C GLU A 29 -12.76 -23.15 -19.80
N LEU A 30 -11.62 -23.44 -20.43
CA LEU A 30 -10.31 -23.62 -19.80
C LEU A 30 -9.26 -22.75 -20.49
N ILE A 31 -8.39 -22.13 -19.70
CA ILE A 31 -7.23 -21.39 -20.20
C ILE A 31 -5.98 -22.26 -20.09
N ARG A 32 -5.40 -22.67 -21.21
CA ARG A 32 -4.07 -23.29 -21.22
C ARG A 32 -3.00 -22.22 -21.14
N ALA A 33 -2.58 -21.85 -19.94
CA ALA A 33 -1.56 -20.82 -19.73
C ALA A 33 -0.19 -21.22 -20.31
N ARG A 34 0.24 -22.49 -20.09
CA ARG A 34 1.45 -23.07 -20.69
C ARG A 34 1.31 -24.60 -20.78
N ARG A 35 2.36 -25.30 -21.23
CA ARG A 35 2.36 -26.77 -21.27
C ARG A 35 2.05 -27.31 -19.89
N ASP A 36 1.04 -28.18 -19.81
CA ASP A 36 0.62 -28.87 -18.59
C ASP A 36 0.23 -27.92 -17.42
N ARG A 37 -0.34 -26.74 -17.74
CA ARG A 37 -0.90 -25.79 -16.78
C ARG A 37 -2.18 -25.19 -17.34
N TYR A 38 -3.29 -25.53 -16.70
CA TYR A 38 -4.64 -25.13 -17.07
C TYR A 38 -5.26 -24.34 -15.94
N LEU A 39 -5.96 -23.28 -16.26
CA LEU A 39 -6.67 -22.39 -15.34
C LEU A 39 -8.14 -22.30 -15.75
N PRO A 40 -9.04 -21.98 -14.83
CA PRO A 40 -10.44 -21.73 -15.16
C PRO A 40 -10.57 -20.47 -16.02
N ALA A 41 -11.69 -20.35 -16.74
CA ALA A 41 -11.96 -19.24 -17.65
C ALA A 41 -12.01 -17.87 -16.95
N ASP A 42 -12.43 -17.85 -15.69
CA ASP A 42 -12.54 -16.65 -14.84
C ASP A 42 -11.23 -16.23 -14.16
N ALA A 43 -10.11 -16.90 -14.45
CA ALA A 43 -8.82 -16.53 -13.87
C ALA A 43 -8.40 -15.13 -14.33
N PRO A 44 -7.99 -14.24 -13.40
CA PRO A 44 -7.48 -12.92 -13.73
C PRO A 44 -6.32 -12.98 -14.74
N ASP A 45 -6.28 -12.05 -15.70
CA ASP A 45 -5.26 -12.04 -16.76
C ASP A 45 -3.84 -12.02 -16.21
N GLU A 46 -3.60 -11.25 -15.15
CA GLU A 46 -2.29 -11.19 -14.51
C GLU A 46 -1.84 -12.56 -13.95
N VAL A 47 -2.79 -13.34 -13.41
CA VAL A 47 -2.52 -14.71 -12.92
C VAL A 47 -2.18 -15.62 -14.08
N VAL A 48 -2.98 -15.59 -15.16
CA VAL A 48 -2.73 -16.37 -16.38
C VAL A 48 -1.35 -16.07 -16.94
N ARG A 49 -0.99 -14.79 -17.02
CA ARG A 49 0.29 -14.32 -17.53
C ARG A 49 1.46 -14.75 -16.64
N ALA A 50 1.31 -14.67 -15.31
CA ALA A 50 2.33 -15.12 -14.36
C ALA A 50 2.59 -16.63 -14.50
N VAL A 51 1.53 -17.45 -14.55
CA VAL A 51 1.62 -18.90 -14.79
C VAL A 51 2.23 -19.20 -16.16
N ARG A 52 1.91 -18.41 -17.19
CA ARG A 52 2.47 -18.53 -18.54
C ARG A 52 3.98 -18.30 -18.53
N VAL A 53 4.47 -17.30 -17.83
CA VAL A 53 5.90 -17.08 -17.62
C VAL A 53 6.55 -18.30 -16.95
N GLY A 54 5.86 -18.96 -16.06
CA GLY A 54 6.32 -20.16 -15.35
C GLY A 54 6.50 -19.96 -13.86
N GLY A 55 5.92 -18.90 -13.33
CA GLY A 55 5.96 -18.54 -11.92
C GLY A 55 4.58 -18.31 -11.32
N ARG A 56 4.56 -17.58 -10.22
CA ARG A 56 3.38 -17.18 -9.46
C ARG A 56 3.23 -15.65 -9.49
N LEU A 57 2.00 -15.16 -9.49
CA LEU A 57 1.75 -13.72 -9.33
C LEU A 57 2.23 -13.26 -7.94
N THR A 58 2.87 -12.10 -7.88
CA THR A 58 3.43 -11.57 -6.63
C THR A 58 3.53 -10.04 -6.64
N CYS A 59 4.09 -9.46 -5.57
CA CYS A 59 4.45 -8.05 -5.48
C CYS A 59 3.26 -7.14 -5.84
N LEU A 60 3.51 -6.02 -6.50
CA LEU A 60 2.51 -4.99 -6.82
C LEU A 60 1.33 -5.52 -7.65
N SER A 61 1.56 -6.52 -8.52
CA SER A 61 0.47 -7.12 -9.30
C SER A 61 -0.50 -7.91 -8.41
N LEU A 62 0.03 -8.71 -7.47
CA LEU A 62 -0.82 -9.46 -6.54
C LEU A 62 -1.50 -8.52 -5.54
N LEU A 63 -0.77 -7.53 -5.02
CA LEU A 63 -1.32 -6.56 -4.07
C LEU A 63 -2.50 -5.78 -4.66
N ARG A 64 -2.41 -5.35 -5.93
CA ARG A 64 -3.53 -4.71 -6.63
C ARG A 64 -4.73 -5.64 -6.79
N LEU A 65 -4.51 -6.92 -7.07
CA LEU A 65 -5.58 -7.90 -7.18
C LEU A 65 -6.34 -8.10 -5.85
N HIS A 66 -5.65 -7.87 -4.72
CA HIS A 66 -6.24 -7.84 -3.38
C HIS A 66 -6.69 -6.43 -2.94
N GLU A 67 -6.72 -5.47 -3.88
CA GLU A 67 -7.10 -4.07 -3.62
C GLU A 67 -6.25 -3.40 -2.53
N VAL A 68 -5.04 -3.90 -2.27
CA VAL A 68 -4.06 -3.25 -1.41
C VAL A 68 -3.55 -1.99 -2.12
N PHE A 69 -3.35 -0.93 -1.37
CA PHE A 69 -2.82 0.31 -1.93
C PHE A 69 -1.46 0.08 -2.59
N VAL A 70 -1.35 0.49 -3.84
CA VAL A 70 -0.13 0.50 -4.64
C VAL A 70 -0.06 1.84 -5.37
N LEU A 71 0.96 2.65 -5.07
CA LEU A 71 1.07 3.99 -5.62
C LEU A 71 1.16 3.97 -7.16
N THR A 72 2.01 3.13 -7.71
CA THR A 72 2.15 2.94 -9.16
C THR A 72 2.52 1.49 -9.48
N ASN A 73 1.92 0.94 -10.54
CA ASN A 73 2.33 -0.34 -11.12
C ASN A 73 2.03 -0.39 -12.62
N SER A 74 3.06 -0.49 -13.43
CA SER A 74 2.97 -0.64 -14.90
C SER A 74 3.50 -1.98 -15.40
N ARG A 75 3.88 -2.89 -14.48
CA ARG A 75 4.54 -4.16 -14.82
C ARG A 75 3.83 -5.35 -14.22
N LEU A 76 3.93 -6.49 -14.90
CA LEU A 76 3.56 -7.78 -14.34
C LEU A 76 4.69 -8.27 -13.42
N HIS A 77 4.38 -8.54 -12.16
CA HIS A 77 5.34 -9.04 -11.17
C HIS A 77 5.17 -10.54 -10.98
N VAL A 78 6.24 -11.30 -11.27
CA VAL A 78 6.22 -12.76 -11.25
C VAL A 78 7.33 -13.29 -10.33
N GLN A 79 6.95 -14.10 -9.35
CA GLN A 79 7.90 -14.87 -8.54
C GLN A 79 8.26 -16.16 -9.27
N LEU A 80 9.54 -16.44 -9.38
CA LEU A 80 10.08 -17.64 -9.99
C LEU A 80 10.73 -18.54 -8.94
N ALA A 81 10.60 -19.85 -9.13
CA ALA A 81 11.37 -20.81 -8.35
C ALA A 81 12.88 -20.63 -8.64
N PRO A 82 13.76 -20.90 -7.66
CA PRO A 82 15.19 -20.90 -7.87
C PRO A 82 15.56 -21.80 -9.08
N ARG A 83 16.49 -21.33 -9.92
CA ARG A 83 16.97 -22.03 -11.13
C ARG A 83 15.94 -22.22 -12.24
N MET A 84 14.77 -21.54 -12.22
CA MET A 84 13.82 -21.56 -13.32
C MET A 84 14.48 -21.00 -14.60
N SER A 85 14.59 -21.80 -15.65
CA SER A 85 15.27 -21.44 -16.92
C SER A 85 14.35 -21.44 -18.14
N ARG A 86 13.23 -22.19 -18.10
CA ARG A 86 12.35 -22.36 -19.27
C ARG A 86 11.15 -21.43 -19.22
N MET A 87 11.40 -20.12 -19.15
CA MET A 87 10.36 -19.09 -19.09
C MET A 87 9.72 -18.83 -20.47
N ARG A 88 8.43 -18.49 -20.47
CA ARG A 88 7.66 -18.11 -21.66
C ARG A 88 7.26 -16.64 -21.58
N SER A 89 6.96 -16.07 -22.75
CA SER A 89 6.40 -14.73 -22.84
C SER A 89 5.07 -14.65 -22.06
N PRO A 90 4.81 -13.57 -21.30
CA PRO A 90 3.52 -13.40 -20.63
C PRO A 90 2.34 -13.29 -21.60
N HIS A 91 2.59 -12.92 -22.86
CA HIS A 91 1.56 -12.71 -23.88
C HIS A 91 1.37 -13.93 -24.78
N ASP A 92 2.41 -14.76 -24.96
CA ASP A 92 2.36 -15.91 -25.85
C ASP A 92 3.14 -17.11 -25.25
N ARG A 93 2.42 -18.20 -25.00
CA ARG A 93 2.98 -19.44 -24.43
C ARG A 93 3.94 -20.17 -25.38
N SER A 94 3.90 -19.92 -26.70
CA SER A 94 4.77 -20.53 -27.71
C SER A 94 6.16 -19.87 -27.72
N HIS A 95 6.24 -18.59 -27.39
CA HIS A 95 7.48 -17.82 -27.40
C HIS A 95 8.22 -17.89 -26.07
N ARG A 96 9.56 -17.95 -26.14
CA ARG A 96 10.43 -17.82 -24.95
C ARG A 96 10.40 -16.40 -24.44
N LEU A 97 10.51 -16.24 -23.12
CA LEU A 97 10.71 -14.92 -22.52
C LEU A 97 12.09 -14.39 -22.93
N ASN A 98 12.11 -13.22 -23.52
CA ASN A 98 13.36 -12.53 -23.84
C ASN A 98 13.83 -11.73 -22.62
N LEU A 99 14.87 -12.21 -21.93
CA LEU A 99 15.42 -11.57 -20.74
C LEU A 99 16.08 -10.21 -21.02
N ALA A 100 16.56 -9.99 -22.25
CA ALA A 100 17.12 -8.70 -22.66
C ALA A 100 16.03 -7.64 -22.90
N LYS A 101 14.77 -8.07 -23.09
CA LYS A 101 13.63 -7.19 -23.37
C LYS A 101 12.48 -7.50 -22.39
N LEU A 102 12.74 -7.38 -21.08
CA LEU A 102 11.72 -7.56 -20.02
C LEU A 102 10.74 -6.37 -19.93
N HIS A 103 10.33 -5.84 -21.10
CA HIS A 103 9.34 -4.77 -21.12
C HIS A 103 8.02 -5.25 -20.49
N GLY A 104 7.56 -4.52 -19.46
CA GLY A 104 6.29 -4.82 -18.79
C GLY A 104 6.31 -6.04 -17.85
N THR A 105 7.47 -6.65 -17.55
CA THR A 105 7.56 -7.77 -16.59
C THR A 105 8.71 -7.57 -15.62
N ARG A 106 8.47 -7.80 -14.32
CA ARG A 106 9.47 -7.83 -13.25
C ARG A 106 9.54 -9.23 -12.66
N LEU A 107 10.72 -9.83 -12.65
CA LEU A 107 10.95 -11.16 -12.10
C LEU A 107 11.52 -11.06 -10.69
N HIS A 108 11.05 -11.94 -9.80
CA HIS A 108 11.47 -12.05 -8.41
C HIS A 108 11.94 -13.48 -8.13
N TRP A 109 13.09 -13.63 -7.50
CA TRP A 109 13.67 -14.92 -7.09
C TRP A 109 13.77 -15.05 -5.58
N LEU A 110 13.50 -13.97 -4.83
CA LEU A 110 13.44 -14.02 -3.38
C LEU A 110 12.21 -14.82 -2.97
N ALA A 111 12.42 -15.91 -2.25
CA ALA A 111 11.36 -16.71 -1.67
C ALA A 111 11.84 -17.26 -0.33
N PRO A 112 11.02 -17.22 0.73
CA PRO A 112 11.29 -17.98 1.94
C PRO A 112 11.25 -19.48 1.62
N ARG A 113 11.83 -20.29 2.50
CA ARG A 113 11.81 -21.76 2.36
C ARG A 113 10.38 -22.31 2.36
N GLU A 114 9.54 -21.72 3.21
CA GLU A 114 8.11 -22.04 3.34
C GLU A 114 7.30 -20.81 2.95
N ASP A 115 6.64 -20.87 1.83
CA ASP A 115 5.70 -19.84 1.37
C ASP A 115 4.30 -20.45 1.32
N ALA A 116 3.43 -20.02 2.23
CA ALA A 116 2.03 -20.43 2.33
C ALA A 116 1.17 -20.00 1.13
N GLY A 117 1.77 -19.42 0.09
CA GLY A 117 1.08 -19.01 -1.13
C GLY A 117 0.54 -20.17 -1.93
N ALA A 118 -0.42 -19.89 -2.81
CA ALA A 118 -1.03 -20.84 -3.73
C ALA A 118 -0.10 -21.17 -4.91
N ALA A 119 -0.46 -22.20 -5.70
CA ALA A 119 0.32 -22.60 -6.86
C ALA A 119 0.45 -21.50 -7.94
N THR A 120 -0.49 -20.55 -7.98
CA THR A 120 -0.56 -19.45 -8.96
C THR A 120 -0.16 -18.10 -8.40
N CYS A 121 -0.19 -17.94 -7.06
CA CYS A 121 0.09 -16.69 -6.36
C CYS A 121 1.00 -16.93 -5.15
N ALA A 122 1.92 -16.02 -4.92
CA ALA A 122 2.66 -15.96 -3.65
C ALA A 122 1.71 -15.65 -2.48
N SER A 123 2.17 -15.84 -1.24
CA SER A 123 1.46 -15.29 -0.08
C SER A 123 1.51 -13.76 -0.08
N VAL A 124 0.56 -13.12 0.60
CA VAL A 124 0.53 -11.66 0.74
C VAL A 124 1.80 -11.16 1.43
N VAL A 125 2.29 -11.87 2.44
CA VAL A 125 3.55 -11.56 3.15
C VAL A 125 4.73 -11.51 2.19
N VAL A 126 4.89 -12.53 1.33
CA VAL A 126 5.96 -12.56 0.31
C VAL A 126 5.76 -11.47 -0.74
N ALA A 127 4.52 -11.19 -1.14
CA ALA A 127 4.23 -10.11 -2.08
C ALA A 127 4.60 -8.74 -1.52
N LEU A 128 4.36 -8.49 -0.22
CA LEU A 128 4.74 -7.27 0.48
C LEU A 128 6.28 -7.15 0.61
N ALA A 129 6.98 -8.25 0.95
CA ALA A 129 8.44 -8.25 0.93
C ALA A 129 9.01 -7.87 -0.45
N HIS A 130 8.45 -8.44 -1.53
CA HIS A 130 8.81 -8.04 -2.89
C HIS A 130 8.46 -6.57 -3.19
N ALA A 131 7.35 -6.06 -2.65
CA ALA A 131 6.94 -4.67 -2.85
C ALA A 131 7.91 -3.68 -2.19
N VAL A 132 8.46 -4.01 -1.02
CA VAL A 132 9.53 -3.22 -0.36
C VAL A 132 10.76 -3.08 -1.27
N LEU A 133 11.09 -4.13 -2.04
CA LEU A 133 12.21 -4.09 -2.98
C LEU A 133 11.92 -3.33 -4.29
N CYS A 134 10.65 -3.09 -4.58
CA CYS A 134 10.19 -2.51 -5.86
C CYS A 134 9.69 -1.08 -5.78
N GLN A 135 9.39 -0.59 -4.59
CA GLN A 135 8.82 0.74 -4.37
C GLN A 135 9.78 1.64 -3.60
N ALA A 136 9.54 2.95 -3.65
CA ALA A 136 10.13 3.87 -2.69
C ALA A 136 9.65 3.54 -1.26
N PRO A 137 10.47 3.75 -0.21
CA PRO A 137 10.14 3.35 1.15
C PRO A 137 8.75 3.77 1.64
N ARG A 138 8.34 5.01 1.38
CA ARG A 138 7.01 5.52 1.79
C ARG A 138 5.86 4.76 1.13
N ALA A 139 5.98 4.45 -0.16
CA ALA A 139 4.97 3.70 -0.88
C ALA A 139 4.91 2.23 -0.42
N ALA A 140 6.07 1.64 -0.07
CA ALA A 140 6.13 0.30 0.48
C ALA A 140 5.42 0.20 1.84
N ILE A 141 5.67 1.17 2.75
CA ILE A 141 4.95 1.25 4.03
C ILE A 141 3.45 1.41 3.80
N ALA A 142 3.02 2.29 2.88
CA ALA A 142 1.60 2.47 2.58
C ALA A 142 0.94 1.18 2.04
N SER A 143 1.68 0.34 1.31
CA SER A 143 1.18 -0.98 0.91
C SER A 143 1.07 -1.94 2.10
N ILE A 144 2.01 -1.93 3.04
CA ILE A 144 1.97 -2.78 4.24
C ILE A 144 0.82 -2.34 5.15
N ASP A 145 0.72 -1.04 5.46
CA ASP A 145 -0.37 -0.48 6.28
C ASP A 145 -1.74 -0.84 5.70
N SER A 146 -1.91 -0.68 4.37
CA SER A 146 -3.14 -1.05 3.68
C SER A 146 -3.46 -2.54 3.80
N ALA A 147 -2.46 -3.43 3.76
CA ALA A 147 -2.68 -4.87 3.89
C ALA A 147 -3.08 -5.24 5.33
N VAL A 148 -2.48 -4.60 6.34
CA VAL A 148 -2.85 -4.76 7.76
C VAL A 148 -4.26 -4.23 7.99
N ASN A 149 -4.56 -3.02 7.54
CA ASN A 149 -5.88 -2.39 7.70
C ASN A 149 -7.01 -3.21 7.08
N LYS A 150 -6.76 -3.83 5.93
CA LYS A 150 -7.70 -4.74 5.26
C LYS A 150 -7.79 -6.14 5.91
N GLY A 151 -7.00 -6.43 6.92
CA GLY A 151 -6.96 -7.75 7.57
C GLY A 151 -6.42 -8.88 6.68
N LEU A 152 -5.68 -8.54 5.61
CA LEU A 152 -5.03 -9.53 4.74
C LEU A 152 -3.80 -10.16 5.39
N ILE A 153 -3.20 -9.45 6.32
CA ILE A 153 -2.15 -9.90 7.23
C ILE A 153 -2.42 -9.32 8.62
N GLN A 154 -1.89 -9.96 9.65
CA GLN A 154 -1.95 -9.46 11.02
C GLN A 154 -0.71 -8.59 11.31
N THR A 155 -0.78 -7.79 12.39
CA THR A 155 0.36 -6.94 12.82
C THR A 155 1.61 -7.78 13.12
N GLU A 156 1.44 -8.99 13.62
CA GLU A 156 2.50 -9.94 13.93
C GLU A 156 3.24 -10.41 12.67
N ASP A 157 2.54 -10.51 11.53
CA ASP A 157 3.12 -10.91 10.25
C ASP A 157 4.11 -9.88 9.69
N VAL A 158 4.03 -8.62 10.17
CA VAL A 158 4.95 -7.56 9.73
C VAL A 158 6.40 -7.94 9.99
N ALA A 159 6.70 -8.58 11.11
CA ALA A 159 8.05 -9.09 11.39
C ALA A 159 8.52 -10.03 10.28
N THR A 160 7.68 -10.99 9.90
CA THR A 160 7.99 -11.98 8.85
C THR A 160 8.30 -11.33 7.49
N ILE A 161 7.64 -10.20 7.17
CA ILE A 161 7.96 -9.46 5.93
C ILE A 161 9.40 -9.00 5.94
N PHE A 162 9.87 -8.42 7.06
CA PHE A 162 11.23 -7.89 7.18
C PHE A 162 12.28 -8.98 7.35
N ASP A 163 11.96 -10.13 7.97
CA ASP A 163 12.84 -11.29 8.08
C ASP A 163 13.21 -11.89 6.70
N ILE A 164 12.33 -11.74 5.69
CA ILE A 164 12.59 -12.16 4.30
C ILE A 164 13.58 -11.19 3.60
N LEU A 165 13.66 -9.94 4.07
CA LEU A 165 14.38 -8.86 3.41
C LEU A 165 15.83 -8.74 3.91
N PRO A 166 16.72 -8.13 3.10
CA PRO A 166 18.04 -7.71 3.61
C PRO A 166 17.92 -6.76 4.80
N ALA A 167 18.79 -6.92 5.81
CA ALA A 167 18.74 -6.20 7.10
C ALA A 167 18.63 -4.65 6.97
N LYS A 168 19.14 -4.07 5.89
CA LYS A 168 19.03 -2.62 5.63
C LYS A 168 17.59 -2.09 5.57
N TYR A 169 16.60 -2.96 5.36
CA TYR A 169 15.20 -2.58 5.32
C TYR A 169 14.52 -2.62 6.68
N GLU A 170 15.16 -3.21 7.71
CA GLU A 170 14.59 -3.36 9.05
C GLU A 170 14.16 -2.01 9.67
N VAL A 171 14.88 -0.94 9.36
CA VAL A 171 14.55 0.43 9.80
C VAL A 171 13.12 0.86 9.40
N LEU A 172 12.55 0.28 8.36
CA LEU A 172 11.21 0.61 7.89
C LEU A 172 10.10 -0.04 8.74
N ARG A 173 10.43 -1.11 9.46
CA ARG A 173 9.47 -1.88 10.27
C ARG A 173 8.79 -1.02 11.32
N SER A 174 9.53 -0.17 12.00
CA SER A 174 9.01 0.73 13.03
C SER A 174 8.08 1.82 12.50
N LEU A 175 8.02 2.00 11.18
CA LEU A 175 7.17 2.99 10.51
C LEU A 175 5.81 2.43 10.09
N VAL A 176 5.59 1.12 10.22
CA VAL A 176 4.32 0.47 9.86
C VAL A 176 3.27 0.78 10.92
N ASP A 177 2.08 1.20 10.48
CA ASP A 177 0.93 1.47 11.34
C ASP A 177 -0.38 1.22 10.58
N GLY A 178 -0.96 0.05 10.79
CA GLY A 178 -2.18 -0.39 10.10
C GLY A 178 -3.47 0.35 10.53
N ARG A 179 -3.40 1.37 11.41
CA ARG A 179 -4.54 2.22 11.75
C ARG A 179 -4.90 3.19 10.62
N ALA A 180 -3.95 3.52 9.73
CA ALA A 180 -4.23 4.31 8.52
C ALA A 180 -5.23 3.57 7.62
N GLN A 181 -6.36 4.21 7.30
CA GLN A 181 -7.43 3.60 6.52
C GLN A 181 -7.18 3.67 5.01
N SER A 182 -6.25 4.54 4.58
CA SER A 182 -5.90 4.71 3.17
C SER A 182 -4.40 4.91 2.96
N GLY A 183 -3.93 4.62 1.74
CA GLY A 183 -2.53 4.89 1.37
C GLY A 183 -2.14 6.37 1.45
N PRO A 184 -2.97 7.32 1.01
CA PRO A 184 -2.75 8.75 1.21
C PRO A 184 -2.54 9.15 2.68
N GLU A 185 -3.33 8.62 3.63
CA GLU A 185 -3.12 8.84 5.07
C GLU A 185 -1.73 8.39 5.52
N THR A 186 -1.30 7.19 5.13
CA THR A 186 0.06 6.71 5.43
C THR A 186 1.12 7.64 4.84
N LEU A 187 0.96 8.10 3.59
CA LEU A 187 1.93 9.00 2.96
C LEU A 187 2.05 10.32 3.71
N VAL A 188 0.94 10.93 4.13
CA VAL A 188 0.92 12.16 4.92
C VAL A 188 1.48 11.93 6.33
N ARG A 189 1.10 10.83 6.99
CA ARG A 189 1.66 10.42 8.28
C ARG A 189 3.20 10.37 8.24
N LEU A 190 3.76 9.74 7.22
CA LEU A 190 5.22 9.64 7.06
C LEU A 190 5.89 10.99 6.74
N MET A 191 5.19 11.90 6.05
CA MET A 191 5.67 13.28 5.86
C MET A 191 5.76 14.02 7.20
N LEU A 192 4.71 13.93 8.03
CA LEU A 192 4.64 14.57 9.34
C LEU A 192 5.69 14.00 10.31
N LEU A 193 5.86 12.68 10.37
CA LEU A 193 6.95 12.03 11.13
C LEU A 193 8.32 12.52 10.66
N GLY A 194 8.54 12.65 9.36
CA GLY A 194 9.78 13.21 8.79
C GLY A 194 10.02 14.69 9.12
N LEU A 195 8.98 15.44 9.51
CA LEU A 195 9.06 16.80 10.03
C LEU A 195 9.26 16.84 11.56
N GLY A 196 9.37 15.69 12.22
CA GLY A 196 9.53 15.57 13.68
C GLY A 196 8.23 15.77 14.46
N CYS A 197 7.07 15.62 13.84
CA CYS A 197 5.78 15.72 14.52
C CYS A 197 5.46 14.43 15.27
N THR A 198 4.74 14.56 16.40
CA THR A 198 3.93 13.47 16.94
C THR A 198 2.70 13.32 16.09
N VAL A 199 2.25 12.07 15.85
CA VAL A 199 1.12 11.80 14.96
C VAL A 199 0.21 10.76 15.59
N ASP A 200 -1.07 11.11 15.73
CA ASP A 200 -2.14 10.21 16.13
C ASP A 200 -3.08 10.00 14.95
N LEU A 201 -3.48 8.73 14.70
CA LEU A 201 -4.35 8.35 13.62
C LEU A 201 -5.75 8.03 14.12
N GLN A 202 -6.77 8.33 13.29
CA GLN A 202 -8.17 7.97 13.51
C GLN A 202 -8.65 8.42 14.90
N VAL A 203 -8.45 9.71 15.20
CA VAL A 203 -8.81 10.30 16.49
C VAL A 203 -10.29 10.67 16.50
N GLU A 204 -11.01 10.20 17.51
CA GLU A 204 -12.42 10.54 17.68
C GLU A 204 -12.57 11.83 18.52
N PHE A 205 -13.37 12.74 18.01
CA PHE A 205 -13.79 13.95 18.72
C PHE A 205 -15.29 13.95 18.96
N ASP A 206 -15.70 14.10 20.19
CA ASP A 206 -17.12 14.17 20.55
C ASP A 206 -17.86 15.25 19.75
N GLY A 207 -19.00 14.88 19.13
CA GLY A 207 -19.81 15.74 18.27
C GLY A 207 -19.16 16.14 16.93
N VAL A 208 -17.95 15.64 16.61
CA VAL A 208 -17.27 15.82 15.31
C VAL A 208 -17.15 14.49 14.58
N GLY A 209 -16.84 13.39 15.31
CA GLY A 209 -16.50 12.09 14.78
C GLY A 209 -14.99 11.90 14.61
N PHE A 210 -14.63 10.89 13.79
CA PHE A 210 -13.23 10.57 13.53
C PHE A 210 -12.58 11.56 12.57
N VAL A 211 -11.32 11.89 12.84
CA VAL A 211 -10.43 12.62 11.92
C VAL A 211 -9.24 11.72 11.57
N ASP A 212 -8.73 11.81 10.34
CA ASP A 212 -7.70 10.90 9.84
C ASP A 212 -6.39 11.02 10.62
N ILE A 213 -5.90 12.25 10.82
CA ILE A 213 -4.60 12.51 11.42
C ILE A 213 -4.68 13.72 12.36
N VAL A 214 -4.10 13.59 13.56
CA VAL A 214 -3.81 14.72 14.45
C VAL A 214 -2.30 14.82 14.64
N ALA A 215 -1.68 15.93 14.23
CA ALA A 215 -0.27 16.18 14.39
C ALA A 215 0.00 17.18 15.50
N ASN A 216 0.97 16.87 16.39
CA ASN A 216 1.40 17.70 17.52
C ASN A 216 0.25 18.17 18.43
N GLY A 217 -0.88 17.45 18.46
CA GLY A 217 -2.07 17.75 19.26
C GLY A 217 -2.82 19.03 18.85
N TRP A 218 -2.60 19.58 17.64
CA TRP A 218 -3.26 20.81 17.20
C TRP A 218 -3.58 20.90 15.71
N LEU A 219 -2.88 20.16 14.86
CA LEU A 219 -3.11 20.16 13.41
C LEU A 219 -3.87 18.90 13.03
N VAL A 220 -5.10 19.07 12.61
CA VAL A 220 -5.89 18.01 11.98
C VAL A 220 -5.58 18.01 10.49
N VAL A 221 -5.25 16.84 9.93
CA VAL A 221 -5.10 16.66 8.50
C VAL A 221 -6.08 15.59 8.04
N GLU A 222 -6.96 15.93 7.12
CA GLU A 222 -7.94 15.05 6.47
C GLU A 222 -7.45 14.71 5.07
N CYS A 223 -7.48 13.44 4.69
CA CYS A 223 -6.99 12.91 3.42
C CYS A 223 -8.17 12.44 2.56
N ASP A 224 -8.79 13.37 1.83
CA ASP A 224 -9.99 13.10 1.03
C ASP A 224 -9.65 12.20 -0.17
N SER A 225 -10.10 10.95 -0.12
CA SER A 225 -9.91 9.96 -1.18
C SER A 225 -10.97 10.04 -2.28
N ARG A 226 -12.06 10.77 -2.06
CA ARG A 226 -13.19 10.83 -2.98
C ARG A 226 -13.11 12.06 -3.89
N GLN A 227 -13.29 11.86 -5.19
CA GLN A 227 -13.67 12.94 -6.12
C GLN A 227 -15.14 13.27 -5.83
N HIS A 228 -15.38 14.26 -4.97
CA HIS A 228 -16.73 14.58 -4.55
C HIS A 228 -17.43 15.50 -5.57
N HIS A 229 -18.47 14.97 -6.17
CA HIS A 229 -19.68 15.74 -6.37
C HIS A 229 -20.43 15.76 -5.02
N ALA A 230 -19.87 16.41 -4.01
CA ALA A 230 -20.54 16.53 -2.72
C ALA A 230 -21.78 17.41 -2.91
N ASP A 231 -22.94 16.87 -2.58
CA ASP A 231 -24.17 17.62 -2.45
C ASP A 231 -23.96 18.75 -1.43
N TRP A 232 -24.71 19.85 -1.58
CA TRP A 232 -24.61 21.04 -0.70
C TRP A 232 -24.71 20.67 0.78
N ASP A 233 -25.61 19.75 1.12
CA ASP A 233 -25.81 19.29 2.49
C ASP A 233 -24.56 18.61 3.09
N GLN A 234 -23.81 17.86 2.31
CA GLN A 234 -22.54 17.28 2.77
C GLN A 234 -21.49 18.35 3.03
N ARG A 235 -21.40 19.37 2.18
CA ARG A 235 -20.47 20.49 2.38
C ARG A 235 -20.79 21.27 3.64
N VAL A 236 -22.07 21.52 3.94
CA VAL A 236 -22.50 22.20 5.16
C VAL A 236 -22.11 21.39 6.39
N LYS A 237 -22.25 20.06 6.35
CA LYS A 237 -21.79 19.18 7.44
C LYS A 237 -20.28 19.28 7.64
N ASP A 238 -19.50 19.29 6.56
CA ASP A 238 -18.05 19.41 6.62
C ASP A 238 -17.61 20.75 7.20
N TYR A 239 -18.23 21.87 6.77
CA TYR A 239 -17.97 23.21 7.38
C TYR A 239 -18.33 23.24 8.87
N THR A 240 -19.45 22.64 9.26
CA THR A 240 -19.86 22.57 10.67
C THR A 240 -18.83 21.76 11.49
N ARG A 241 -18.30 20.70 10.92
CA ARG A 241 -17.27 19.86 11.52
C ARG A 241 -15.97 20.64 11.73
N ASP A 242 -15.52 21.34 10.68
CA ASP A 242 -14.31 22.19 10.74
C ASP A 242 -14.46 23.32 11.75
N LEU A 243 -15.64 23.96 11.84
CA LEU A 243 -15.93 25.00 12.82
C LEU A 243 -15.83 24.47 14.26
N ARG A 244 -16.34 23.27 14.53
CA ARG A 244 -16.24 22.62 15.85
C ARG A 244 -14.80 22.28 16.22
N LEU A 245 -13.97 21.86 15.28
CA LEU A 245 -12.54 21.64 15.49
C LEU A 245 -11.81 22.95 15.77
N ALA A 246 -12.12 24.02 15.01
CA ALA A 246 -11.53 25.34 15.21
C ALA A 246 -11.90 25.94 16.59
N GLN A 247 -13.14 25.77 17.07
CA GLN A 247 -13.56 26.16 18.42
C GLN A 247 -12.74 25.49 19.53
N ARG A 248 -12.22 24.28 19.26
CA ARG A 248 -11.33 23.53 20.16
C ARG A 248 -9.86 23.87 19.99
N GLY A 249 -9.53 24.82 19.11
CA GLY A 249 -8.16 25.29 18.87
C GLY A 249 -7.36 24.47 17.86
N PHE A 250 -8.01 23.55 17.11
CA PHE A 250 -7.37 22.81 16.03
C PHE A 250 -7.36 23.64 14.75
N ALA A 251 -6.24 23.58 14.02
CA ALA A 251 -6.19 23.96 12.62
C ALA A 251 -6.50 22.74 11.76
N VAL A 252 -7.30 22.91 10.71
CA VAL A 252 -7.69 21.84 9.80
C VAL A 252 -7.05 22.07 8.43
N LEU A 253 -6.37 21.05 7.89
CA LEU A 253 -5.86 20.99 6.53
C LEU A 253 -6.51 19.81 5.80
N ARG A 254 -7.22 20.09 4.72
CA ARG A 254 -7.77 19.06 3.83
C ARG A 254 -6.88 18.89 2.62
N LEU A 255 -6.51 17.65 2.33
CA LEU A 255 -5.65 17.27 1.20
C LEU A 255 -6.39 16.27 0.34
N THR A 256 -6.41 16.45 -0.97
CA THR A 256 -6.95 15.42 -1.85
C THR A 256 -5.95 14.29 -2.05
N ALA A 257 -6.42 13.06 -2.24
CA ALA A 257 -5.56 11.94 -2.58
C ALA A 257 -4.70 12.23 -3.82
N LYS A 258 -5.24 13.00 -4.78
CA LYS A 258 -4.52 13.43 -5.98
C LYS A 258 -3.31 14.31 -5.62
N ASP A 259 -3.50 15.31 -4.75
CA ASP A 259 -2.39 16.18 -4.33
C ASP A 259 -1.30 15.39 -3.62
N ILE A 260 -1.69 14.49 -2.71
CA ILE A 260 -0.76 13.66 -1.93
C ILE A 260 0.07 12.74 -2.85
N MET A 261 -0.54 12.15 -3.87
CA MET A 261 0.11 11.19 -4.74
C MET A 261 0.88 11.85 -5.90
N GLU A 262 0.34 12.92 -6.51
CA GLU A 262 0.90 13.53 -7.71
C GLU A 262 1.78 14.77 -7.41
N ARG A 263 1.55 15.45 -6.27
CA ARG A 263 2.27 16.68 -5.87
C ARG A 263 2.81 16.60 -4.44
N PRO A 264 3.54 15.52 -4.08
CA PRO A 264 3.98 15.28 -2.70
C PRO A 264 4.89 16.38 -2.15
N ASP A 265 5.69 17.05 -2.99
CA ASP A 265 6.58 18.13 -2.56
C ASP A 265 5.81 19.40 -2.17
N GLU A 266 4.71 19.71 -2.86
CA GLU A 266 3.83 20.82 -2.50
C GLU A 266 3.13 20.55 -1.17
N VAL A 267 2.62 19.32 -0.97
CA VAL A 267 2.01 18.89 0.29
C VAL A 267 3.03 18.97 1.43
N LEU A 268 4.24 18.46 1.24
CA LEU A 268 5.31 18.52 2.25
C LEU A 268 5.68 19.98 2.59
N SER A 269 5.71 20.87 1.59
CA SER A 269 5.98 22.29 1.81
C SER A 269 4.90 22.96 2.62
N ALA A 270 3.61 22.67 2.34
CA ALA A 270 2.48 23.20 3.11
C ALA A 270 2.51 22.71 4.57
N LEU A 271 2.72 21.42 4.81
CA LEU A 271 2.85 20.85 6.15
C LEU A 271 4.01 21.49 6.91
N ARG A 272 5.18 21.64 6.28
CA ARG A 272 6.36 22.31 6.88
C ARG A 272 6.06 23.76 7.26
N GLY A 273 5.36 24.49 6.40
CA GLY A 273 4.95 25.89 6.68
C GLY A 273 4.10 25.99 7.92
N LEU A 274 3.07 25.15 8.05
CA LEU A 274 2.17 25.12 9.21
C LEU A 274 2.93 24.76 10.50
N VAL A 275 3.72 23.69 10.48
CA VAL A 275 4.49 23.22 11.64
C VAL A 275 5.49 24.28 12.12
N ALA A 276 6.23 24.91 11.20
CA ALA A 276 7.22 25.95 11.52
C ALA A 276 6.59 27.21 12.10
N THR A 277 5.41 27.62 11.62
CA THR A 277 4.72 28.83 12.10
C THR A 277 4.31 28.70 13.56
N ARG A 278 3.73 27.59 13.96
CA ARG A 278 3.30 27.38 15.36
C ARG A 278 4.47 27.15 16.31
N GLY A 279 5.55 26.53 15.85
CA GLY A 279 6.79 26.41 16.63
C GLY A 279 7.38 27.79 17.01
N ARG A 280 7.34 28.76 16.11
CA ARG A 280 7.79 30.14 16.36
C ARG A 280 6.90 30.89 17.36
N HIS A 281 5.59 30.69 17.33
CA HIS A 281 4.66 31.31 18.28
C HIS A 281 4.84 30.72 19.67
N SER A 282 5.03 29.42 19.82
CA SER A 282 5.30 28.76 21.10
C SER A 282 6.62 29.22 21.75
N SER A 283 7.69 29.36 20.96
CA SER A 283 8.98 29.86 21.46
C SER A 283 8.93 31.35 21.81
N ARG A 284 8.18 32.18 21.06
CA ARG A 284 7.95 33.59 21.37
C ARG A 284 7.15 33.77 22.67
N SER A 285 6.09 32.99 22.85
CA SER A 285 5.28 33.02 24.08
C SER A 285 6.08 32.57 25.30
N ARG A 286 6.94 31.55 25.18
CA ARG A 286 7.85 31.13 26.27
C ARG A 286 8.89 32.18 26.58
N ALA A 287 9.45 32.89 25.60
CA ALA A 287 10.42 33.97 25.79
C ALA A 287 9.79 35.18 26.49
N ILE A 288 8.55 35.55 26.15
CA ILE A 288 7.79 36.64 26.80
C ILE A 288 7.45 36.24 28.24
N ALA A 289 7.02 35.00 28.49
CA ALA A 289 6.74 34.54 29.87
C ALA A 289 7.99 34.46 30.74
N ALA A 290 9.15 34.11 30.17
CA ALA A 290 10.44 34.15 30.90
C ALA A 290 10.90 35.56 31.22
N LYS A 291 10.74 36.54 30.32
CA LYS A 291 11.02 37.95 30.56
C LYS A 291 10.08 38.55 31.62
N GLY A 292 8.80 38.20 31.62
CA GLY A 292 7.82 38.66 32.61
C GLY A 292 8.09 38.17 34.03
N ARG A 293 8.71 37.00 34.19
CA ARG A 293 9.15 36.50 35.52
C ARG A 293 10.41 37.19 36.04
N SER A 294 11.35 37.55 35.17
CA SER A 294 12.58 38.25 35.54
C SER A 294 12.31 39.68 36.02
N VAL A 295 11.32 40.39 35.42
CA VAL A 295 10.95 41.76 35.82
C VAL A 295 10.22 41.80 37.18
N ARG A 296 9.45 40.74 37.52
CA ARG A 296 8.77 40.68 38.85
C ARG A 296 9.68 40.30 40.03
N SER A 297 10.86 39.75 39.79
CA SER A 297 11.84 39.43 40.84
C SER A 297 12.73 40.61 41.20
N GLN A 298 12.85 41.63 40.34
CA GLN A 298 13.63 42.86 40.61
C GLN A 298 12.83 43.99 41.27
N SER A 299 11.51 43.86 41.38
CA SER A 299 10.66 44.87 42.04
C SER A 299 10.28 44.49 43.48
N ARG A 300 10.96 43.52 44.10
CA ARG A 300 10.78 43.08 45.50
C ARG A 300 12.09 43.07 46.28
N SER A 301 13.01 43.97 45.97
CA SER A 301 14.20 44.23 46.79
C SER A 301 14.18 45.69 47.32
#